data_92f8ebf17ff38851b92c9a12f2f89444
#
_entry.id   92f8ebf17ff38851b92c9a12f2f89444
#
_cell.length_a   1.000
_cell.length_b   1.000
_cell.length_c   1.000
_cell.angle_alpha   90.00
_cell.angle_beta   90.00
_cell.angle_gamma   90.00
#
_symmetry.space_group_name_H-M   'P 1'
#
loop_
_entity.id
_entity.type
_entity.pdbx_description
1 polymer ?
#
loop_
_entity_poly.entity_id
_entity_poly.type
_entity_poly.pdbx_seq_one_letter_code
_entity_poly.pdbx_strand_id
1 'polypeptide(L)'
;YLVVFIGYLTMYLIRKNFNIAQNDMISTYGLSMTQLGMIGLGFSITYGVGKTLVSYYADGKNTKQFLPFMLILSAICMLGFSASMGSGSGSLFLMIAFYALSGFFQSTGGSCSYSTITKWTPRRKRGTFLGFWNISHNLGGAGAAGVALFGANYLFDGHVIGMFIFPSIIALIVGFIGLRYGSDSPESYGLGKAEELFGEEISEEDKETESTDMTKWQIFVEYVLKNKVIWLLCFANIFLYVVRIGIDQWSTVYAFQELKLSKAVAIQGFTLFEAGALVGTLLWGWLSDLANGRRGLVACIALALIIATLGVYQHASNEYIYLASLFALGF
;
A
#
# COMPACT_ATOMS: atom_id res chain seq x y z
N TYR A 1 -17.88 4.29 3.02
CA TYR A 1 -16.79 4.59 2.09
C TYR A 1 -15.63 5.34 2.76
N LEU A 2 -15.87 6.48 3.41
CA LEU A 2 -14.83 7.31 4.04
C LEU A 2 -13.99 6.53 5.07
N VAL A 3 -14.61 5.69 5.90
CA VAL A 3 -13.90 4.87 6.89
C VAL A 3 -12.88 3.94 6.22
N VAL A 4 -13.27 3.31 5.11
CA VAL A 4 -12.39 2.42 4.35
C VAL A 4 -11.27 3.21 3.66
N PHE A 5 -11.60 4.36 3.07
CA PHE A 5 -10.66 5.25 2.41
C PHE A 5 -9.59 5.76 3.39
N ILE A 6 -10.03 6.33 4.52
CA ILE A 6 -9.13 6.88 5.54
C ILE A 6 -8.34 5.74 6.23
N GLY A 7 -8.97 4.60 6.50
CA GLY A 7 -8.30 3.44 7.08
C GLY A 7 -7.16 2.93 6.20
N TYR A 8 -7.40 2.80 4.89
CA TYR A 8 -6.38 2.35 3.94
C TYR A 8 -5.27 3.38 3.72
N LEU A 9 -5.62 4.68 3.63
CA LEU A 9 -4.68 5.79 3.62
C LEU A 9 -3.74 5.71 4.84
N THR A 10 -4.32 5.51 6.02
CA THR A 10 -3.57 5.47 7.28
C THR A 10 -2.63 4.25 7.37
N MET A 11 -3.00 3.11 6.79
CA MET A 11 -2.09 1.96 6.68
C MET A 11 -0.82 2.31 5.91
N TYR A 12 -0.94 3.08 4.81
CA TYR A 12 0.24 3.53 4.05
C TYR A 12 1.01 4.61 4.79
N LEU A 13 0.33 5.48 5.51
CA LEU A 13 0.95 6.51 6.32
C LEU A 13 1.89 5.92 7.37
N ILE A 14 1.53 4.83 8.06
CA ILE A 14 2.40 4.18 9.05
C ILE A 14 3.45 3.26 8.41
N ARG A 15 3.21 2.73 7.21
CA ARG A 15 4.13 1.84 6.48
C ARG A 15 5.35 2.59 5.93
N LYS A 16 5.11 3.74 5.31
CA LYS A 16 6.14 4.48 4.57
C LYS A 16 7.16 5.19 5.45
N ASN A 17 6.88 5.32 6.75
CA ASN A 17 7.80 5.92 7.71
C ASN A 17 9.15 5.19 7.78
N PHE A 18 9.15 3.86 7.61
CA PHE A 18 10.38 3.08 7.58
C PHE A 18 11.31 3.54 6.44
N ASN A 19 10.77 3.72 5.23
CA ASN A 19 11.56 4.16 4.07
C ASN A 19 12.13 5.58 4.24
N ILE A 20 11.39 6.45 4.94
CA ILE A 20 11.78 7.84 5.21
C ILE A 20 12.86 7.89 6.30
N ALA A 21 12.73 7.04 7.33
CA ALA A 21 13.60 7.05 8.51
C ALA A 21 14.92 6.29 8.33
N GLN A 22 15.13 5.56 7.22
CA GLN A 22 16.30 4.68 7.05
C GLN A 22 17.64 5.40 7.27
N ASN A 23 17.82 6.59 6.71
CA ASN A 23 19.06 7.36 6.88
C ASN A 23 19.28 7.76 8.35
N ASP A 24 18.21 8.10 9.05
CA ASP A 24 18.27 8.43 10.49
C ASP A 24 18.55 7.18 11.33
N MET A 25 18.00 6.05 10.95
CA MET A 25 18.28 4.77 11.62
C MET A 25 19.74 4.35 11.45
N ILE A 26 20.34 4.61 10.27
CA ILE A 26 21.77 4.38 10.05
C ILE A 26 22.61 5.32 10.93
N SER A 27 22.33 6.62 10.89
CA SER A 27 23.16 7.62 11.60
C SER A 27 22.99 7.56 13.11
N THR A 28 21.79 7.30 13.63
CA THR A 28 21.48 7.34 15.05
C THR A 28 21.73 6.01 15.75
N TYR A 29 21.37 4.89 15.12
CA TYR A 29 21.44 3.56 15.74
C TYR A 29 22.54 2.66 15.14
N GLY A 30 23.30 3.15 14.14
CA GLY A 30 24.40 2.40 13.52
C GLY A 30 23.93 1.17 12.72
N LEU A 31 22.69 1.13 12.26
CA LEU A 31 22.17 0.01 11.50
C LEU A 31 22.83 -0.06 10.12
N SER A 32 23.24 -1.27 9.72
CA SER A 32 23.77 -1.51 8.38
C SER A 32 22.65 -1.60 7.34
N MET A 33 23.00 -1.40 6.05
CA MET A 33 22.09 -1.62 4.91
C MET A 33 21.48 -3.02 4.92
N THR A 34 22.30 -4.04 5.28
CA THR A 34 21.84 -5.42 5.36
C THR A 34 20.78 -5.60 6.46
N GLN A 35 20.96 -4.96 7.60
CA GLN A 35 19.98 -5.01 8.71
C GLN A 35 18.66 -4.33 8.33
N LEU A 36 18.72 -3.16 7.68
CA LEU A 36 17.53 -2.50 7.13
C LEU A 36 16.85 -3.36 6.08
N GLY A 37 17.62 -4.01 5.20
CA GLY A 37 17.11 -4.97 4.23
C GLY A 37 16.40 -6.16 4.89
N MET A 38 16.94 -6.72 5.98
CA MET A 38 16.30 -7.81 6.74
C MET A 38 14.98 -7.37 7.38
N ILE A 39 14.93 -6.16 7.93
CA ILE A 39 13.69 -5.59 8.48
C ILE A 39 12.63 -5.46 7.38
N GLY A 40 12.98 -4.86 6.25
CA GLY A 40 12.08 -4.70 5.10
C GLY A 40 11.64 -6.02 4.48
N LEU A 41 12.54 -7.01 4.41
CA LEU A 41 12.24 -8.36 3.93
C LEU A 41 11.24 -9.08 4.84
N GLY A 42 11.41 -8.97 6.16
CA GLY A 42 10.46 -9.52 7.13
C GLY A 42 9.04 -9.00 6.90
N PHE A 43 8.88 -7.70 6.74
CA PHE A 43 7.60 -7.09 6.38
C PHE A 43 7.05 -7.62 5.05
N SER A 44 7.88 -7.67 4.01
CA SER A 44 7.44 -8.05 2.66
C SER A 44 6.96 -9.50 2.58
N ILE A 45 7.67 -10.42 3.24
CA ILE A 45 7.28 -11.84 3.29
C ILE A 45 5.95 -12.00 4.01
N THR A 46 5.83 -11.44 5.22
CA THR A 46 4.60 -11.58 6.01
C THR A 46 3.42 -10.88 5.37
N TYR A 47 3.63 -9.75 4.71
CA TYR A 47 2.61 -9.07 3.93
C TYR A 47 2.13 -9.91 2.74
N GLY A 48 3.06 -10.52 1.98
CA GLY A 48 2.72 -11.39 0.84
C GLY A 48 1.94 -12.63 1.26
N VAL A 49 2.46 -13.35 2.28
CA VAL A 49 1.78 -14.54 2.84
C VAL A 49 0.44 -14.15 3.45
N GLY A 50 0.41 -13.09 4.24
CA GLY A 50 -0.79 -12.59 4.89
C GLY A 50 -1.87 -12.19 3.87
N LYS A 51 -1.49 -11.55 2.76
CA LYS A 51 -2.43 -11.16 1.71
C LYS A 51 -3.20 -12.36 1.14
N THR A 52 -2.54 -13.49 0.95
CA THR A 52 -3.18 -14.72 0.47
C THR A 52 -4.07 -15.37 1.55
N LEU A 53 -3.51 -15.60 2.75
CA LEU A 53 -4.21 -16.28 3.83
C LEU A 53 -5.41 -15.47 4.35
N VAL A 54 -5.20 -14.19 4.57
CA VAL A 54 -6.23 -13.32 5.14
C VAL A 54 -7.33 -13.04 4.13
N SER A 55 -7.00 -12.87 2.84
CA SER A 55 -8.03 -12.71 1.80
C SER A 55 -8.96 -13.92 1.74
N TYR A 56 -8.38 -15.12 1.81
CA TYR A 56 -9.16 -16.36 1.85
C TYR A 56 -10.05 -16.45 3.10
N TYR A 57 -9.51 -16.07 4.27
CA TYR A 57 -10.24 -16.11 5.53
C TYR A 57 -11.32 -15.02 5.65
N ALA A 58 -11.04 -13.82 5.17
CA ALA A 58 -11.94 -12.66 5.24
C ALA A 58 -13.10 -12.74 4.24
N ASP A 59 -12.97 -13.59 3.21
CA ASP A 59 -14.01 -13.77 2.21
C ASP A 59 -15.29 -14.33 2.84
N GLY A 60 -16.41 -13.62 2.64
CA GLY A 60 -17.70 -13.94 3.22
C GLY A 60 -17.86 -13.54 4.70
N LYS A 61 -16.87 -12.89 5.34
CA LYS A 61 -16.98 -12.41 6.73
C LYS A 61 -17.28 -10.92 6.81
N ASN A 62 -17.69 -10.50 8.00
CA ASN A 62 -17.95 -9.09 8.29
C ASN A 62 -16.65 -8.27 8.28
N THR A 63 -16.47 -7.47 7.25
CA THR A 63 -15.25 -6.64 7.08
C THR A 63 -15.28 -5.35 7.90
N LYS A 64 -16.44 -5.00 8.50
CA LYS A 64 -16.62 -3.80 9.33
C LYS A 64 -15.62 -3.71 10.48
N GLN A 65 -15.40 -4.82 11.17
CA GLN A 65 -14.52 -4.85 12.33
C GLN A 65 -13.08 -5.25 11.95
N PHE A 66 -12.94 -6.01 10.88
CA PHE A 66 -11.67 -6.64 10.52
C PHE A 66 -10.61 -5.61 10.09
N LEU A 67 -10.93 -4.72 9.15
CA LEU A 67 -10.00 -3.69 8.68
C LEU A 67 -9.52 -2.75 9.80
N PRO A 68 -10.42 -2.12 10.60
CA PRO A 68 -10.01 -1.25 11.70
C PRO A 68 -9.24 -2.01 12.79
N PHE A 69 -9.63 -3.23 13.12
CA PHE A 69 -8.93 -4.05 14.11
C PHE A 69 -7.48 -4.36 13.68
N MET A 70 -7.29 -4.74 12.42
CA MET A 70 -5.96 -4.99 11.86
C MET A 70 -5.11 -3.72 11.78
N LEU A 71 -5.72 -2.55 11.52
CA LEU A 71 -5.04 -1.26 11.60
C LEU A 71 -4.55 -0.97 13.02
N ILE A 72 -5.36 -1.23 14.04
CA ILE A 72 -4.98 -1.07 15.46
C ILE A 72 -3.81 -2.00 15.80
N LEU A 73 -3.90 -3.28 15.44
CA LEU A 73 -2.81 -4.24 15.69
C LEU A 73 -1.51 -3.83 14.98
N SER A 74 -1.62 -3.36 13.74
CA SER A 74 -0.47 -2.83 13.01
C SER A 74 0.15 -1.62 13.70
N ALA A 75 -0.67 -0.69 14.18
CA ALA A 75 -0.20 0.49 14.90
C ALA A 75 0.49 0.11 16.22
N ILE A 76 -0.05 -0.86 16.97
CA ILE A 76 0.59 -1.40 18.18
C ILE A 76 1.96 -2.03 17.84
N CYS A 77 2.04 -2.78 16.74
CA CYS A 77 3.32 -3.34 16.28
C CYS A 77 4.33 -2.24 15.92
N MET A 78 3.88 -1.14 15.31
CA MET A 78 4.76 -0.01 14.98
C MET A 78 5.23 0.75 16.23
N LEU A 79 4.41 0.81 17.29
CA LEU A 79 4.86 1.29 18.61
C LEU A 79 5.90 0.36 19.23
N GLY A 80 5.69 -0.96 19.13
CA GLY A 80 6.68 -1.96 19.56
C GLY A 80 7.98 -1.89 18.77
N PHE A 81 7.89 -1.66 17.45
CA PHE A 81 9.05 -1.40 16.59
C PHE A 81 9.83 -0.18 17.05
N SER A 82 9.15 0.91 17.32
CA SER A 82 9.73 2.15 17.84
C SER A 82 10.44 1.93 19.19
N ALA A 83 9.79 1.23 20.12
CA ALA A 83 10.36 0.92 21.43
C ALA A 83 11.60 0.02 21.34
N SER A 84 11.68 -0.85 20.33
CA SER A 84 12.81 -1.77 20.13
C SER A 84 14.09 -1.08 19.66
N MET A 85 14.03 0.13 19.11
CA MET A 85 15.19 0.86 18.61
C MET A 85 16.22 1.21 19.70
N GLY A 86 15.79 1.37 20.95
CA GLY A 86 16.64 1.73 22.08
C GLY A 86 17.11 0.58 22.97
N SER A 87 16.75 -0.68 22.68
CA SER A 87 16.86 -1.80 23.63
C SER A 87 18.15 -2.66 23.53
N GLY A 88 19.22 -2.17 22.87
CA GLY A 88 20.52 -2.87 22.83
C GLY A 88 20.61 -4.03 21.84
N SER A 89 21.44 -5.05 22.12
CA SER A 89 21.81 -6.13 21.18
C SER A 89 20.64 -7.04 20.74
N GLY A 90 19.54 -7.08 21.48
CA GLY A 90 18.32 -7.79 21.10
C GLY A 90 17.38 -7.00 20.18
N SER A 91 17.68 -5.74 19.94
CA SER A 91 16.79 -4.80 19.26
C SER A 91 16.51 -5.16 17.81
N LEU A 92 17.47 -5.68 17.05
CA LEU A 92 17.28 -6.04 15.65
C LEU A 92 16.23 -7.14 15.46
N PHE A 93 16.28 -8.20 16.27
CA PHE A 93 15.27 -9.26 16.21
C PHE A 93 13.88 -8.74 16.51
N LEU A 94 13.76 -7.91 17.55
CA LEU A 94 12.47 -7.28 17.91
C LEU A 94 11.97 -6.33 16.82
N MET A 95 12.86 -5.53 16.21
CA MET A 95 12.51 -4.67 15.06
C MET A 95 11.98 -5.50 13.90
N ILE A 96 12.68 -6.59 13.52
CA ILE A 96 12.22 -7.49 12.47
C ILE A 96 10.86 -8.10 12.83
N ALA A 97 10.70 -8.60 14.06
CA ALA A 97 9.48 -9.25 14.50
C ALA A 97 8.27 -8.30 14.49
N PHE A 98 8.40 -7.11 15.09
CA PHE A 98 7.31 -6.13 15.11
C PHE A 98 6.97 -5.60 13.72
N TYR A 99 7.98 -5.33 12.88
CA TYR A 99 7.73 -4.84 11.53
C TYR A 99 7.12 -5.93 10.64
N ALA A 100 7.55 -7.18 10.78
CA ALA A 100 6.95 -8.32 10.11
C ALA A 100 5.48 -8.55 10.54
N LEU A 101 5.19 -8.49 11.84
CA LEU A 101 3.81 -8.58 12.34
C LEU A 101 2.94 -7.44 11.81
N SER A 102 3.47 -6.22 11.77
CA SER A 102 2.79 -5.08 11.16
C SER A 102 2.48 -5.36 9.69
N GLY A 103 3.42 -5.94 8.93
CA GLY A 103 3.21 -6.36 7.54
C GLY A 103 2.07 -7.35 7.39
N PHE A 104 2.03 -8.37 8.24
CA PHE A 104 0.93 -9.34 8.26
C PHE A 104 -0.43 -8.67 8.49
N PHE A 105 -0.55 -7.81 9.50
CA PHE A 105 -1.81 -7.11 9.77
C PHE A 105 -2.20 -6.15 8.66
N GLN A 106 -1.27 -5.45 8.04
CA GLN A 106 -1.54 -4.55 6.91
C GLN A 106 -1.94 -5.26 5.62
N SER A 107 -1.62 -6.55 5.48
CA SER A 107 -1.97 -7.34 4.30
C SER A 107 -3.48 -7.40 4.03
N THR A 108 -4.29 -7.20 5.08
CA THR A 108 -5.76 -7.20 5.03
C THR A 108 -6.35 -5.98 4.33
N GLY A 109 -5.61 -4.87 4.32
CA GLY A 109 -6.14 -3.56 3.93
C GLY A 109 -6.79 -3.55 2.54
N GLY A 110 -6.11 -4.10 1.55
CA GLY A 110 -6.62 -4.14 0.18
C GLY A 110 -7.87 -4.99 0.02
N SER A 111 -7.81 -6.24 0.49
CA SER A 111 -8.89 -7.22 0.32
C SER A 111 -10.17 -6.80 1.05
N CYS A 112 -10.05 -6.36 2.31
CA CYS A 112 -11.20 -5.91 3.10
C CYS A 112 -11.81 -4.63 2.54
N SER A 113 -10.98 -3.69 2.10
CA SER A 113 -11.46 -2.46 1.46
C SER A 113 -12.22 -2.75 0.17
N TYR A 114 -11.64 -3.59 -0.69
CA TYR A 114 -12.28 -4.02 -1.93
C TYR A 114 -13.63 -4.67 -1.66
N SER A 115 -13.68 -5.65 -0.76
CA SER A 115 -14.91 -6.34 -0.38
C SER A 115 -15.98 -5.38 0.15
N THR A 116 -15.61 -4.47 1.04
CA THR A 116 -16.57 -3.49 1.57
C THR A 116 -17.10 -2.57 0.48
N ILE A 117 -16.23 -2.03 -0.38
CA ILE A 117 -16.64 -1.10 -1.45
C ILE A 117 -17.56 -1.80 -2.44
N THR A 118 -17.25 -3.03 -2.82
CA THR A 118 -18.08 -3.79 -3.77
C THR A 118 -19.47 -4.10 -3.23
N LYS A 119 -19.62 -4.29 -1.92
CA LYS A 119 -20.93 -4.48 -1.28
C LYS A 119 -21.78 -3.20 -1.22
N TRP A 120 -21.15 -2.02 -1.20
CA TRP A 120 -21.83 -0.73 -1.10
C TRP A 120 -22.02 0.00 -2.42
N THR A 121 -21.51 -0.54 -3.52
CA THR A 121 -21.52 0.14 -4.82
C THR A 121 -22.16 -0.71 -5.91
N PRO A 122 -23.05 -0.12 -6.74
CA PRO A 122 -23.64 -0.83 -7.85
C PRO A 122 -22.57 -1.26 -8.87
N ARG A 123 -22.78 -2.37 -9.55
CA ARG A 123 -21.82 -2.99 -10.48
C ARG A 123 -21.34 -2.00 -11.54
N ARG A 124 -22.27 -1.22 -12.12
CA ARG A 124 -21.98 -0.24 -13.16
C ARG A 124 -21.01 0.87 -12.73
N LYS A 125 -21.03 1.30 -11.46
CA LYS A 125 -20.17 2.38 -10.91
C LYS A 125 -19.00 1.87 -10.08
N ARG A 126 -18.91 0.57 -9.87
CA ARG A 126 -17.91 -0.07 -9.00
C ARG A 126 -16.47 0.29 -9.37
N GLY A 127 -16.16 0.32 -10.68
CA GLY A 127 -14.84 0.70 -11.17
C GLY A 127 -14.44 2.13 -10.78
N THR A 128 -15.37 3.08 -10.86
CA THR A 128 -15.12 4.48 -10.44
C THR A 128 -14.82 4.59 -8.95
N PHE A 129 -15.64 3.92 -8.11
CA PHE A 129 -15.42 3.95 -6.66
C PHE A 129 -14.12 3.26 -6.25
N LEU A 130 -13.77 2.15 -6.87
CA LEU A 130 -12.51 1.45 -6.63
C LEU A 130 -11.30 2.27 -7.13
N GLY A 131 -11.41 2.94 -8.28
CA GLY A 131 -10.39 3.85 -8.79
C GLY A 131 -10.15 5.01 -7.84
N PHE A 132 -11.22 5.64 -7.34
CA PHE A 132 -11.10 6.70 -6.35
C PHE A 132 -10.52 6.21 -5.01
N TRP A 133 -10.93 5.03 -4.54
CA TRP A 133 -10.34 4.43 -3.35
C TRP A 133 -8.85 4.14 -3.53
N ASN A 134 -8.43 3.72 -4.71
CA ASN A 134 -7.03 3.40 -4.99
C ASN A 134 -6.10 4.62 -4.81
N ILE A 135 -6.61 5.85 -4.95
CA ILE A 135 -5.86 7.09 -4.67
C ILE A 135 -5.41 7.18 -3.20
N SER A 136 -6.17 6.57 -2.27
CA SER A 136 -5.90 6.68 -0.83
C SER A 136 -4.51 6.19 -0.42
N HIS A 137 -3.98 5.16 -1.07
CA HIS A 137 -2.65 4.65 -0.74
C HIS A 137 -1.53 5.61 -1.18
N ASN A 138 -1.65 6.26 -2.34
CA ASN A 138 -0.69 7.26 -2.80
C ASN A 138 -0.76 8.52 -1.93
N LEU A 139 -1.96 8.95 -1.53
CA LEU A 139 -2.11 10.05 -0.57
C LEU A 139 -1.47 9.73 0.79
N GLY A 140 -1.66 8.49 1.28
CA GLY A 140 -1.04 8.02 2.51
C GLY A 140 0.49 8.00 2.40
N GLY A 141 1.03 7.53 1.27
CA GLY A 141 2.46 7.52 0.98
C GLY A 141 3.06 8.91 0.89
N ALA A 142 2.44 9.80 0.11
CA ALA A 142 2.89 11.18 -0.05
C ALA A 142 2.82 11.98 1.26
N GLY A 143 1.77 11.76 2.08
CA GLY A 143 1.60 12.42 3.38
C GLY A 143 2.50 11.85 4.48
N ALA A 144 3.04 10.65 4.31
CA ALA A 144 3.82 9.96 5.33
C ALA A 144 5.06 10.77 5.77
N ALA A 145 5.77 11.38 4.82
CA ALA A 145 6.95 12.19 5.11
C ALA A 145 6.61 13.39 6.01
N GLY A 146 5.56 14.13 5.67
CA GLY A 146 5.11 15.27 6.46
C GLY A 146 4.73 14.89 7.89
N VAL A 147 3.94 13.82 8.05
CA VAL A 147 3.49 13.34 9.37
C VAL A 147 4.64 12.78 10.18
N ALA A 148 5.55 12.00 9.56
CA ALA A 148 6.72 11.45 10.24
C ALA A 148 7.66 12.56 10.73
N LEU A 149 8.00 13.52 9.88
CA LEU A 149 8.86 14.64 10.23
C LEU A 149 8.22 15.57 11.25
N PHE A 150 6.90 15.79 11.16
CA PHE A 150 6.18 16.56 12.18
C PHE A 150 6.31 15.87 13.55
N GLY A 151 6.06 14.56 13.62
CA GLY A 151 6.24 13.78 14.83
C GLY A 151 7.65 13.89 15.40
N ALA A 152 8.67 13.68 14.57
CA ALA A 152 10.05 13.77 15.02
C ALA A 152 10.42 15.18 15.53
N ASN A 153 10.19 16.21 14.69
CA ASN A 153 10.75 17.54 14.93
C ASN A 153 9.99 18.35 15.98
N TYR A 154 8.66 18.21 16.06
CA TYR A 154 7.82 19.05 16.93
C TYR A 154 7.35 18.36 18.21
N LEU A 155 7.28 17.01 18.21
CA LEU A 155 6.78 16.27 19.39
C LEU A 155 7.86 15.48 20.11
N PHE A 156 8.98 15.16 19.42
CA PHE A 156 10.04 14.30 19.95
C PHE A 156 11.44 14.91 19.76
N ASP A 157 11.59 16.23 19.74
CA ASP A 157 12.88 16.98 19.74
C ASP A 157 13.88 16.47 18.67
N GLY A 158 13.40 16.11 17.50
CA GLY A 158 14.22 15.58 16.41
C GLY A 158 14.54 14.08 16.50
N HIS A 159 14.03 13.36 17.51
CA HIS A 159 14.28 11.94 17.65
C HIS A 159 13.56 11.10 16.59
N VAL A 160 14.27 10.14 15.97
CA VAL A 160 13.75 9.21 14.95
C VAL A 160 12.52 8.45 15.43
N ILE A 161 12.44 8.13 16.72
CA ILE A 161 11.31 7.43 17.35
C ILE A 161 9.98 8.15 17.07
N GLY A 162 9.99 9.49 17.04
CA GLY A 162 8.82 10.30 16.74
C GLY A 162 8.24 10.06 15.35
N MET A 163 9.08 9.64 14.37
CA MET A 163 8.62 9.28 13.02
C MET A 163 7.69 8.07 13.01
N PHE A 164 7.71 7.26 14.05
CA PHE A 164 6.91 6.04 14.16
C PHE A 164 5.79 6.17 15.19
N ILE A 165 6.05 6.80 16.34
CA ILE A 165 5.06 6.94 17.42
C ILE A 165 3.89 7.81 16.97
N PHE A 166 4.14 9.00 16.44
CA PHE A 166 3.07 9.94 16.10
C PHE A 166 2.12 9.40 15.03
N PRO A 167 2.60 8.87 13.88
CA PRO A 167 1.72 8.23 12.90
C PRO A 167 0.96 7.02 13.47
N SER A 168 1.58 6.27 14.39
CA SER A 168 0.91 5.11 15.02
C SER A 168 -0.24 5.55 15.94
N ILE A 169 -0.10 6.67 16.63
CA ILE A 169 -1.18 7.25 17.43
C ILE A 169 -2.35 7.64 16.50
N ILE A 170 -2.06 8.30 15.37
CA ILE A 170 -3.09 8.61 14.36
C ILE A 170 -3.79 7.33 13.90
N ALA A 171 -3.02 6.27 13.62
CA ALA A 171 -3.58 4.99 13.18
C ALA A 171 -4.46 4.32 14.25
N LEU A 172 -4.10 4.41 15.53
CA LEU A 172 -4.96 3.96 16.63
C LEU A 172 -6.28 4.73 16.66
N ILE A 173 -6.23 6.06 16.59
CA ILE A 173 -7.43 6.91 16.58
C ILE A 173 -8.33 6.55 15.39
N VAL A 174 -7.77 6.47 14.18
CA VAL A 174 -8.52 6.09 12.98
C VAL A 174 -9.08 4.68 13.09
N GLY A 175 -8.31 3.74 13.65
CA GLY A 175 -8.77 2.37 13.90
C GLY A 175 -9.97 2.32 14.86
N PHE A 176 -9.93 3.02 15.99
CA PHE A 176 -11.05 3.09 16.93
C PHE A 176 -12.28 3.77 16.33
N ILE A 177 -12.10 4.86 15.57
CA ILE A 177 -13.19 5.50 14.82
C ILE A 177 -13.77 4.50 13.80
N GLY A 178 -12.92 3.75 13.11
CA GLY A 178 -13.34 2.71 12.16
C GLY A 178 -14.17 1.60 12.82
N LEU A 179 -13.78 1.13 14.00
CA LEU A 179 -14.56 0.15 14.77
C LEU A 179 -15.94 0.68 15.16
N ARG A 180 -16.03 1.98 15.50
CA ARG A 180 -17.29 2.59 15.95
C ARG A 180 -18.25 2.90 14.80
N TYR A 181 -17.74 3.39 13.68
CA TYR A 181 -18.53 3.93 12.57
C TYR A 181 -18.46 3.11 11.28
N GLY A 182 -17.63 2.08 11.21
CA GLY A 182 -17.54 1.20 10.05
C GLY A 182 -18.84 0.44 9.78
N SER A 183 -19.07 0.09 8.52
CA SER A 183 -20.22 -0.67 8.06
C SER A 183 -19.78 -1.77 7.10
N ASP A 184 -20.34 -2.96 7.19
CA ASP A 184 -19.96 -4.09 6.34
C ASP A 184 -20.69 -4.05 4.99
N SER A 185 -22.01 -4.03 5.05
CA SER A 185 -22.86 -4.08 3.85
C SER A 185 -24.22 -3.41 4.13
N PRO A 186 -24.96 -3.02 3.08
CA PRO A 186 -26.31 -2.47 3.21
C PRO A 186 -27.26 -3.40 3.95
N GLU A 187 -27.17 -4.70 3.70
CA GLU A 187 -28.03 -5.72 4.32
C GLU A 187 -27.88 -5.75 5.86
N SER A 188 -26.70 -5.39 6.37
CA SER A 188 -26.47 -5.30 7.82
C SER A 188 -27.29 -4.21 8.52
N TYR A 189 -27.91 -3.32 7.73
CA TYR A 189 -28.82 -2.26 8.17
C TYR A 189 -30.28 -2.51 7.78
N GLY A 190 -30.61 -3.73 7.29
CA GLY A 190 -31.95 -4.05 6.81
C GLY A 190 -32.28 -3.46 5.44
N LEU A 191 -31.28 -2.97 4.71
CA LEU A 191 -31.42 -2.50 3.34
C LEU A 191 -31.21 -3.67 2.38
N GLY A 192 -31.76 -3.60 1.15
CA GLY A 192 -31.47 -4.57 0.10
C GLY A 192 -30.02 -4.51 -0.38
N LYS A 193 -29.65 -5.41 -1.30
CA LYS A 193 -28.33 -5.37 -1.97
C LYS A 193 -28.13 -4.04 -2.69
N ALA A 194 -26.89 -3.63 -2.89
CA ALA A 194 -26.58 -2.35 -3.56
C ALA A 194 -27.24 -2.26 -4.94
N GLU A 195 -27.26 -3.34 -5.69
CA GLU A 195 -27.90 -3.42 -7.00
C GLU A 195 -29.40 -3.10 -6.93
N GLU A 196 -30.10 -3.62 -5.93
CA GLU A 196 -31.53 -3.36 -5.70
C GLU A 196 -31.77 -1.90 -5.28
N LEU A 197 -30.91 -1.36 -4.38
CA LEU A 197 -31.00 0.02 -3.92
C LEU A 197 -30.79 1.04 -5.03
N PHE A 198 -29.96 0.69 -6.02
CA PHE A 198 -29.67 1.57 -7.17
C PHE A 198 -30.44 1.20 -8.43
N GLY A 199 -31.39 0.25 -8.35
CA GLY A 199 -32.27 -0.14 -9.45
C GLY A 199 -31.51 -0.79 -10.62
N GLU A 200 -30.45 -1.56 -10.34
CA GLU A 200 -29.72 -2.33 -11.36
C GLU A 200 -30.36 -3.70 -11.55
N GLU A 201 -30.72 -4.04 -12.79
CA GLU A 201 -31.12 -5.39 -13.15
C GLU A 201 -29.88 -6.32 -13.19
N ILE A 202 -29.93 -7.39 -12.40
CA ILE A 202 -28.89 -8.41 -12.38
C ILE A 202 -29.09 -9.29 -13.63
N SER A 203 -28.09 -9.39 -14.49
CA SER A 203 -28.14 -10.23 -15.70
C SER A 203 -28.28 -11.71 -15.32
N GLU A 204 -28.88 -12.52 -16.20
CA GLU A 204 -29.02 -13.97 -16.02
C GLU A 204 -27.63 -14.65 -15.84
N GLU A 205 -26.62 -14.22 -16.62
CA GLU A 205 -25.23 -14.70 -16.51
C GLU A 205 -24.62 -14.43 -15.11
N ASP A 206 -24.96 -13.31 -14.50
CA ASP A 206 -24.51 -12.96 -13.15
C ASP A 206 -25.19 -13.81 -12.08
N LYS A 207 -26.46 -14.17 -12.27
CA LYS A 207 -27.20 -15.07 -11.38
C LYS A 207 -26.64 -16.49 -11.44
N GLU A 208 -26.30 -16.99 -12.63
CA GLU A 208 -25.67 -18.30 -12.80
C GLU A 208 -24.28 -18.35 -12.14
N THR A 209 -23.50 -17.26 -12.19
CA THR A 209 -22.19 -17.19 -11.53
C THR A 209 -22.32 -17.20 -10.00
N GLU A 210 -23.36 -16.58 -9.44
CA GLU A 210 -23.61 -16.62 -7.99
C GLU A 210 -24.13 -18.00 -7.51
N SER A 211 -24.74 -18.80 -8.39
CA SER A 211 -25.32 -20.11 -8.07
C SER A 211 -24.37 -21.30 -8.28
N THR A 212 -23.09 -21.06 -8.49
CA THR A 212 -22.12 -22.13 -8.73
C THR A 212 -21.88 -22.95 -7.45
N ASP A 213 -22.21 -24.24 -7.46
CA ASP A 213 -22.00 -25.20 -6.37
C ASP A 213 -20.52 -25.56 -6.11
N MET A 214 -19.59 -24.80 -6.69
CA MET A 214 -18.14 -25.03 -6.56
C MET A 214 -17.63 -24.56 -5.20
N THR A 215 -16.81 -25.38 -4.57
CA THR A 215 -16.08 -24.97 -3.36
C THR A 215 -15.05 -23.88 -3.69
N LYS A 216 -14.70 -23.03 -2.72
CA LYS A 216 -13.65 -21.99 -2.88
C LYS A 216 -12.34 -22.56 -3.40
N TRP A 217 -11.98 -23.78 -3.01
CA TRP A 217 -10.79 -24.46 -3.48
C TRP A 217 -10.89 -24.85 -4.96
N GLN A 218 -12.02 -25.35 -5.39
CA GLN A 218 -12.28 -25.69 -6.79
C GLN A 218 -12.22 -24.42 -7.69
N ILE A 219 -12.84 -23.34 -7.24
CA ILE A 219 -12.76 -22.04 -7.92
C ILE A 219 -11.30 -21.59 -8.03
N PHE A 220 -10.53 -21.66 -6.96
CA PHE A 220 -9.12 -21.27 -6.98
C PHE A 220 -8.29 -22.12 -7.94
N VAL A 221 -8.47 -23.44 -7.93
CA VAL A 221 -7.73 -24.35 -8.82
C VAL A 221 -8.11 -24.11 -10.29
N GLU A 222 -9.41 -24.04 -10.58
CA GLU A 222 -9.89 -23.99 -11.97
C GLU A 222 -9.64 -22.63 -12.63
N TYR A 223 -9.98 -21.53 -11.93
CA TYR A 223 -9.93 -20.19 -12.50
C TYR A 223 -8.62 -19.45 -12.25
N VAL A 224 -7.83 -19.85 -11.25
CA VAL A 224 -6.55 -19.21 -10.94
C VAL A 224 -5.37 -20.09 -11.32
N LEU A 225 -5.23 -21.28 -10.74
CA LEU A 225 -4.04 -22.11 -10.96
C LEU A 225 -3.93 -22.69 -12.38
N LYS A 226 -5.04 -23.05 -13.00
CA LYS A 226 -5.06 -23.56 -14.38
C LYS A 226 -5.05 -22.45 -15.44
N ASN A 227 -5.27 -21.20 -15.07
CA ASN A 227 -5.38 -20.09 -16.01
C ASN A 227 -4.00 -19.56 -16.40
N LYS A 228 -3.58 -19.86 -17.63
CA LYS A 228 -2.27 -19.44 -18.18
C LYS A 228 -2.11 -17.91 -18.25
N VAL A 229 -3.21 -17.17 -18.47
CA VAL A 229 -3.18 -15.69 -18.54
C VAL A 229 -2.85 -15.11 -17.18
N ILE A 230 -3.41 -15.68 -16.10
CA ILE A 230 -3.10 -15.25 -14.73
C ILE A 230 -1.62 -15.48 -14.42
N TRP A 231 -1.05 -16.63 -14.79
CA TRP A 231 0.37 -16.90 -14.60
C TRP A 231 1.27 -15.93 -15.38
N LEU A 232 0.93 -15.60 -16.60
CA LEU A 232 1.64 -14.61 -17.41
C LEU A 232 1.63 -13.23 -16.73
N LEU A 233 0.45 -12.81 -16.26
CA LEU A 233 0.31 -11.54 -15.53
C LEU A 233 1.09 -11.55 -14.20
N CYS A 234 1.05 -12.64 -13.44
CA CYS A 234 1.84 -12.79 -12.21
C CYS A 234 3.33 -12.65 -12.50
N PHE A 235 3.82 -13.31 -13.55
CA PHE A 235 5.23 -13.26 -13.94
C PHE A 235 5.65 -11.85 -14.36
N ALA A 236 4.84 -11.17 -15.17
CA ALA A 236 5.10 -9.78 -15.55
C ALA A 236 5.12 -8.85 -14.32
N ASN A 237 4.20 -9.06 -13.36
CA ASN A 237 4.16 -8.29 -12.11
C ASN A 237 5.41 -8.48 -11.24
N ILE A 238 6.06 -9.66 -11.23
CA ILE A 238 7.29 -9.87 -10.46
C ILE A 238 8.35 -8.84 -10.88
N PHE A 239 8.62 -8.70 -12.18
CA PHE A 239 9.63 -7.75 -12.66
C PHE A 239 9.26 -6.29 -12.38
N LEU A 240 8.00 -5.94 -12.59
CA LEU A 240 7.50 -4.60 -12.30
C LEU A 240 7.66 -4.26 -10.81
N TYR A 241 7.30 -5.18 -9.91
CA TYR A 241 7.41 -4.96 -8.48
C TYR A 241 8.85 -4.95 -7.97
N VAL A 242 9.78 -5.68 -8.60
CA VAL A 242 11.22 -5.58 -8.28
C VAL A 242 11.70 -4.14 -8.45
N VAL A 243 11.38 -3.50 -9.58
CA VAL A 243 11.75 -2.09 -9.83
C VAL A 243 11.01 -1.17 -8.86
N ARG A 244 9.69 -1.28 -8.78
CA ARG A 244 8.87 -0.40 -7.94
C ARG A 244 9.28 -0.44 -6.47
N ILE A 245 9.41 -1.63 -5.88
CA ILE A 245 9.76 -1.77 -4.47
C ILE A 245 11.21 -1.36 -4.25
N GLY A 246 12.12 -1.65 -5.19
CA GLY A 246 13.50 -1.20 -5.14
C GLY A 246 13.60 0.33 -5.02
N ILE A 247 12.94 1.06 -5.91
CA ILE A 247 12.89 2.52 -5.85
C ILE A 247 12.20 3.01 -4.57
N ASP A 248 11.04 2.46 -4.25
CA ASP A 248 10.25 2.84 -3.07
C ASP A 248 11.03 2.69 -1.75
N GLN A 249 11.79 1.61 -1.59
CA GLN A 249 12.52 1.34 -0.36
C GLN A 249 13.88 2.02 -0.28
N TRP A 250 14.58 2.18 -1.40
CA TRP A 250 15.98 2.54 -1.39
C TRP A 250 16.30 3.92 -1.98
N SER A 251 15.33 4.61 -2.60
CA SER A 251 15.58 5.92 -3.23
C SER A 251 16.13 6.97 -2.26
N THR A 252 15.62 7.03 -1.03
CA THR A 252 16.09 7.99 -0.02
C THR A 252 17.52 7.71 0.44
N VAL A 253 17.86 6.45 0.58
CA VAL A 253 19.21 5.99 0.96
C VAL A 253 20.20 6.23 -0.19
N TYR A 254 19.82 5.88 -1.42
CA TYR A 254 20.60 6.11 -2.63
C TYR A 254 20.92 7.59 -2.82
N ALA A 255 19.92 8.46 -2.70
CA ALA A 255 20.12 9.91 -2.81
C ALA A 255 21.12 10.44 -1.79
N PHE A 256 20.96 10.05 -0.53
CA PHE A 256 21.81 10.57 0.54
C PHE A 256 23.21 9.97 0.53
N GLN A 257 23.34 8.65 0.33
CA GLN A 257 24.62 7.96 0.47
C GLN A 257 25.45 7.95 -0.81
N GLU A 258 24.83 7.73 -1.98
CA GLU A 258 25.54 7.64 -3.25
C GLU A 258 25.59 8.99 -3.97
N LEU A 259 24.47 9.67 -4.13
CA LEU A 259 24.43 10.95 -4.83
C LEU A 259 24.87 12.12 -3.95
N LYS A 260 25.10 11.91 -2.63
CA LYS A 260 25.50 12.93 -1.66
C LYS A 260 24.54 14.13 -1.60
N LEU A 261 23.27 13.92 -1.94
CA LEU A 261 22.24 14.94 -1.85
C LEU A 261 21.82 15.15 -0.39
N SER A 262 21.23 16.31 -0.10
CA SER A 262 20.73 16.57 1.25
C SER A 262 19.58 15.62 1.63
N LYS A 263 19.43 15.35 2.93
CA LYS A 263 18.34 14.55 3.47
C LYS A 263 16.97 15.12 3.05
N ALA A 264 16.84 16.45 3.02
CA ALA A 264 15.61 17.10 2.60
C ALA A 264 15.25 16.75 1.15
N VAL A 265 16.23 16.80 0.22
CA VAL A 265 16.04 16.44 -1.19
C VAL A 265 15.71 14.95 -1.34
N ALA A 266 16.36 14.07 -0.57
CA ALA A 266 16.06 12.64 -0.57
C ALA A 266 14.60 12.33 -0.18
N ILE A 267 14.09 12.96 0.87
CA ILE A 267 12.70 12.82 1.33
C ILE A 267 11.72 13.47 0.34
N GLN A 268 12.08 14.62 -0.22
CA GLN A 268 11.28 15.29 -1.25
C GLN A 268 11.13 14.43 -2.50
N GLY A 269 12.21 13.76 -2.92
CA GLY A 269 12.17 12.78 -4.01
C GLY A 269 11.18 11.64 -3.76
N PHE A 270 11.18 11.09 -2.57
CA PHE A 270 10.20 10.07 -2.17
C PHE A 270 8.75 10.59 -2.25
N THR A 271 8.51 11.80 -1.78
CA THR A 271 7.18 12.44 -1.86
C THR A 271 6.75 12.66 -3.32
N LEU A 272 7.69 13.07 -4.19
CA LEU A 272 7.42 13.24 -5.61
C LEU A 272 7.16 11.91 -6.34
N PHE A 273 7.82 10.83 -5.93
CA PHE A 273 7.53 9.49 -6.44
C PHE A 273 6.07 9.09 -6.17
N GLU A 274 5.58 9.29 -4.96
CA GLU A 274 4.19 9.00 -4.60
C GLU A 274 3.19 9.96 -5.28
N ALA A 275 3.58 11.23 -5.46
CA ALA A 275 2.78 12.21 -6.21
C ALA A 275 2.71 11.84 -7.71
N GLY A 276 3.81 11.39 -8.29
CA GLY A 276 3.84 10.84 -9.65
C GLY A 276 2.91 9.65 -9.81
N ALA A 277 2.92 8.72 -8.84
CA ALA A 277 2.04 7.57 -8.85
C ALA A 277 0.54 7.96 -8.77
N LEU A 278 0.20 9.00 -8.01
CA LEU A 278 -1.15 9.56 -7.98
C LEU A 278 -1.59 10.07 -9.36
N VAL A 279 -0.77 10.90 -9.98
CA VAL A 279 -1.06 11.47 -11.32
C VAL A 279 -1.09 10.37 -12.38
N GLY A 280 -0.12 9.45 -12.33
CA GLY A 280 -0.03 8.32 -13.26
C GLY A 280 -1.25 7.42 -13.20
N THR A 281 -1.73 7.09 -12.00
CA THR A 281 -2.94 6.27 -11.84
C THR A 281 -4.15 6.84 -12.57
N LEU A 282 -4.32 8.16 -12.54
CA LEU A 282 -5.43 8.84 -13.23
C LEU A 282 -5.21 8.91 -14.74
N LEU A 283 -4.01 9.31 -15.17
CA LEU A 283 -3.71 9.53 -16.59
C LEU A 283 -3.62 8.23 -17.38
N TRP A 284 -2.98 7.20 -16.86
CA TRP A 284 -2.90 5.90 -17.54
C TRP A 284 -4.26 5.22 -17.65
N GLY A 285 -5.16 5.40 -16.66
CA GLY A 285 -6.55 4.97 -16.75
C GLY A 285 -7.28 5.66 -17.91
N TRP A 286 -7.19 6.98 -17.97
CA TRP A 286 -7.80 7.79 -19.05
C TRP A 286 -7.21 7.47 -20.42
N LEU A 287 -5.88 7.35 -20.54
CA LEU A 287 -5.22 6.96 -21.80
C LEU A 287 -5.63 5.56 -22.26
N SER A 288 -5.84 4.63 -21.34
CA SER A 288 -6.32 3.29 -21.65
C SER A 288 -7.74 3.33 -22.24
N ASP A 289 -8.61 4.19 -21.73
CA ASP A 289 -9.96 4.37 -22.25
C ASP A 289 -9.93 5.01 -23.65
N LEU A 290 -9.09 6.04 -23.87
CA LEU A 290 -8.86 6.63 -25.19
C LEU A 290 -8.30 5.63 -26.23
N ALA A 291 -7.50 4.68 -25.77
CA ALA A 291 -6.96 3.61 -26.63
C ALA A 291 -7.98 2.48 -26.91
N ASN A 292 -9.28 2.73 -26.73
CA ASN A 292 -10.36 1.75 -26.92
C ASN A 292 -10.15 0.46 -26.09
N GLY A 293 -9.68 0.60 -24.86
CA GLY A 293 -9.47 -0.51 -23.93
C GLY A 293 -8.25 -1.40 -24.26
N ARG A 294 -7.34 -0.96 -25.14
CA ARG A 294 -6.09 -1.68 -25.45
C ARG A 294 -5.08 -1.60 -24.31
N ARG A 295 -5.48 -2.11 -23.15
CA ARG A 295 -4.70 -2.04 -21.89
C ARG A 295 -3.28 -2.59 -22.02
N GLY A 296 -3.09 -3.66 -22.79
CA GLY A 296 -1.78 -4.26 -23.04
C GLY A 296 -0.80 -3.30 -23.77
N LEU A 297 -1.28 -2.58 -24.79
CA LEU A 297 -0.46 -1.59 -25.51
C LEU A 297 -0.03 -0.44 -24.58
N VAL A 298 -0.97 0.08 -23.82
CA VAL A 298 -0.71 1.17 -22.86
C VAL A 298 0.30 0.73 -21.80
N ALA A 299 0.17 -0.49 -21.28
CA ALA A 299 1.13 -1.07 -20.35
C ALA A 299 2.53 -1.23 -20.95
N CYS A 300 2.65 -1.66 -22.21
CA CYS A 300 3.94 -1.75 -22.90
C CYS A 300 4.62 -0.37 -23.05
N ILE A 301 3.85 0.67 -23.40
CA ILE A 301 4.37 2.03 -23.50
C ILE A 301 4.84 2.52 -22.13
N ALA A 302 4.05 2.33 -21.09
CA ALA A 302 4.44 2.70 -19.72
C ALA A 302 5.73 1.99 -19.27
N LEU A 303 5.85 0.68 -19.54
CA LEU A 303 7.08 -0.07 -19.22
C LEU A 303 8.31 0.45 -19.98
N ALA A 304 8.15 0.79 -21.25
CA ALA A 304 9.24 1.37 -22.04
C ALA A 304 9.69 2.73 -21.46
N LEU A 305 8.75 3.55 -21.02
CA LEU A 305 9.05 4.83 -20.35
C LEU A 305 9.73 4.61 -18.99
N ILE A 306 9.35 3.62 -18.22
CA ILE A 306 10.02 3.26 -16.95
C ILE A 306 11.48 2.90 -17.21
N ILE A 307 11.80 2.11 -18.24
CA ILE A 307 13.17 1.73 -18.57
C ILE A 307 14.01 2.98 -18.92
N ALA A 308 13.48 3.86 -19.76
CA ALA A 308 14.17 5.10 -20.13
C ALA A 308 14.39 6.01 -18.90
N THR A 309 13.37 6.18 -18.08
CA THR A 309 13.43 7.02 -16.88
C THR A 309 14.38 6.44 -15.83
N LEU A 310 14.44 5.11 -15.69
CA LEU A 310 15.38 4.43 -14.79
C LEU A 310 16.83 4.71 -15.21
N GLY A 311 17.11 4.75 -16.52
CA GLY A 311 18.42 5.17 -17.04
C GLY A 311 18.75 6.62 -16.65
N VAL A 312 17.80 7.54 -16.73
CA VAL A 312 17.99 8.93 -16.29
C VAL A 312 18.22 9.00 -14.77
N TYR A 313 17.46 8.25 -13.99
CA TYR A 313 17.60 8.18 -12.54
C TYR A 313 18.98 7.70 -12.09
N GLN A 314 19.52 6.65 -12.73
CA GLN A 314 20.84 6.11 -12.40
C GLN A 314 21.99 7.09 -12.72
N HIS A 315 21.81 7.96 -13.70
CA HIS A 315 22.80 8.96 -14.12
C HIS A 315 22.46 10.39 -13.63
N ALA A 316 21.61 10.50 -12.61
CA ALA A 316 21.22 11.79 -12.06
C ALA A 316 22.44 12.53 -11.49
N SER A 317 22.88 13.61 -12.16
CA SER A 317 24.05 14.41 -11.77
C SER A 317 23.73 15.58 -10.84
N ASN A 318 22.46 15.89 -10.65
CA ASN A 318 22.00 16.97 -9.78
C ASN A 318 20.62 16.67 -9.18
N GLU A 319 20.22 17.48 -8.19
CA GLU A 319 18.96 17.30 -7.46
C GLU A 319 17.72 17.41 -8.37
N TYR A 320 17.73 18.29 -9.37
CA TYR A 320 16.57 18.49 -10.25
C TYR A 320 16.31 17.26 -11.13
N ILE A 321 17.37 16.66 -11.67
CA ILE A 321 17.27 15.43 -12.47
C ILE A 321 16.81 14.27 -11.59
N TYR A 322 17.34 14.17 -10.37
CA TYR A 322 16.91 13.17 -9.39
C TYR A 322 15.42 13.32 -9.07
N LEU A 323 14.94 14.50 -8.71
CA LEU A 323 13.55 14.78 -8.36
C LEU A 323 12.61 14.53 -9.54
N ALA A 324 12.96 15.01 -10.74
CA ALA A 324 12.16 14.81 -11.95
C ALA A 324 12.07 13.33 -12.35
N SER A 325 13.19 12.60 -12.26
CA SER A 325 13.21 11.16 -12.58
C SER A 325 12.38 10.34 -11.59
N LEU A 326 12.38 10.68 -10.30
CA LEU A 326 11.52 10.00 -9.31
C LEU A 326 10.03 10.28 -9.54
N PHE A 327 9.67 11.53 -9.85
CA PHE A 327 8.30 11.83 -10.23
C PHE A 327 7.87 11.00 -11.45
N ALA A 328 8.72 10.94 -12.49
CA ALA A 328 8.44 10.18 -13.71
C ALA A 328 8.44 8.64 -13.48
N LEU A 329 9.25 8.12 -12.55
CA LEU A 329 9.22 6.71 -12.16
C LEU A 329 7.97 6.33 -11.35
N GLY A 330 7.44 7.28 -10.59
CA GLY A 330 6.17 7.12 -9.89
C GLY A 330 4.97 7.14 -10.84
N PHE A 331 5.04 8.03 -11.86
CA PHE A 331 4.03 8.22 -12.90
C PHE A 331 3.84 6.97 -13.77
#